data_561d90f0dec766ab27bc52606364a916
#
_entry.id   561d90f0dec766ab27bc52606364a916
#
_cell.length_a   1.000
_cell.length_b   1.000
_cell.length_c   1.000
_cell.angle_alpha   90.00
_cell.angle_beta   90.00
_cell.angle_gamma   90.00
#
_symmetry.space_group_name_H-M   'P 1'
#
loop_
_entity.id
_entity.type
_entity.pdbx_description
1 polymer ?
#
loop_
_entity_poly.entity_id
_entity_poly.type
_entity_poly.pdbx_seq_one_letter_code
_entity_poly.pdbx_strand_id
1 'polypeptide(L)'
;MSNEAYTGTVRLTVAQATIRFLSNQYSERDGVEHRLIPGAFGIFGHGNVAGIGQALLQNEIAPVEGENPMPYIMPRNEQGQVHAAAAFAKTTNRMQTYMCTASIGPGSLNMVVGAALATTNRVPVLLFPSDQFASRIPDPVLQQLEDPTTLEVTVNDCFRPVSRFFDRINRPEQLIPSLLNAMRVLTDPAETGAVTIAMPQDVQAEAFDWPLEFFRKRVWHVRRPAVEKAALERAVAKIRAAKRPLVISGGGTI
;
A
#
# COMPACT_ATOMS: atom_id res chain seq x y z
N MET A 1 -7.46 25.62 2.09
CA MET A 1 -6.24 25.90 2.87
C MET A 1 -5.26 26.57 1.92
N SER A 2 -4.67 27.71 2.32
CA SER A 2 -3.74 28.47 1.48
C SER A 2 -2.46 27.66 1.23
N ASN A 3 -1.84 27.81 0.06
CA ASN A 3 -0.57 27.15 -0.32
C ASN A 3 0.59 27.45 0.66
N GLU A 4 0.48 28.46 1.49
CA GLU A 4 1.49 28.88 2.47
C GLU A 4 1.71 27.85 3.60
N ALA A 5 0.72 27.04 3.92
CA ALA A 5 0.81 26.05 5.02
C ALA A 5 1.78 24.88 4.73
N TYR A 6 2.24 24.70 3.48
CA TYR A 6 3.07 23.56 3.07
C TYR A 6 4.44 23.98 2.56
N THR A 7 4.91 25.18 2.90
CA THR A 7 6.27 25.63 2.56
C THR A 7 7.29 25.17 3.60
N GLY A 8 8.48 24.75 3.14
CA GLY A 8 9.55 24.29 4.02
C GLY A 8 9.65 22.76 4.14
N THR A 9 10.45 22.33 5.08
CA THR A 9 10.73 20.90 5.34
C THR A 9 10.51 20.55 6.80
N VAL A 10 10.34 19.26 7.06
CA VAL A 10 10.33 18.67 8.40
C VAL A 10 11.26 17.47 8.44
N ARG A 11 12.05 17.35 9.50
CA ARG A 11 12.97 16.23 9.69
C ARG A 11 12.25 15.06 10.36
N LEU A 12 12.09 13.97 9.63
CA LEU A 12 11.46 12.72 10.09
C LEU A 12 12.27 11.54 9.59
N THR A 13 12.13 10.39 10.27
CA THR A 13 12.61 9.11 9.71
C THR A 13 11.74 8.70 8.52
N VAL A 14 12.28 7.81 7.67
CA VAL A 14 11.52 7.24 6.54
C VAL A 14 10.23 6.58 7.03
N ALA A 15 10.28 5.85 8.15
CA ALA A 15 9.09 5.23 8.73
C ALA A 15 8.06 6.27 9.20
N GLN A 16 8.48 7.33 9.91
CA GLN A 16 7.59 8.41 10.34
C GLN A 16 6.94 9.12 9.14
N ALA A 17 7.75 9.41 8.10
CA ALA A 17 7.26 10.03 6.88
C ALA A 17 6.26 9.13 6.14
N THR A 18 6.49 7.81 6.11
CA THR A 18 5.56 6.84 5.53
C THR A 18 4.21 6.89 6.22
N ILE A 19 4.18 6.77 7.56
CA ILE A 19 2.92 6.76 8.32
C ILE A 19 2.19 8.09 8.19
N ARG A 20 2.89 9.22 8.29
CA ARG A 20 2.31 10.55 8.14
C ARG A 20 1.74 10.78 6.74
N PHE A 21 2.42 10.33 5.70
CA PHE A 21 1.90 10.42 4.33
C PHE A 21 0.62 9.62 4.18
N LEU A 22 0.61 8.33 4.61
CA LEU A 22 -0.52 7.43 4.44
C LEU A 22 -1.76 7.88 5.19
N SER A 23 -1.60 8.49 6.37
CA SER A 23 -2.71 9.02 7.18
C SER A 23 -3.50 10.13 6.48
N ASN A 24 -2.90 10.81 5.49
CA ASN A 24 -3.46 11.95 4.78
C ASN A 24 -3.93 11.62 3.34
N GLN A 25 -4.06 10.32 3.00
CA GLN A 25 -4.54 9.91 1.68
C GLN A 25 -6.03 9.54 1.71
N TYR A 26 -6.77 10.03 0.74
CA TYR A 26 -8.20 9.81 0.59
C TYR A 26 -8.51 9.32 -0.82
N SER A 27 -9.52 8.49 -0.94
CA SER A 27 -10.14 8.13 -2.23
C SER A 27 -11.48 8.82 -2.35
N GLU A 28 -11.88 9.13 -3.57
CA GLU A 28 -13.22 9.71 -3.83
C GLU A 28 -13.86 9.00 -5.03
N ARG A 29 -15.15 8.73 -4.94
CA ARG A 29 -16.00 8.29 -6.04
C ARG A 29 -17.43 8.76 -5.79
N ASP A 30 -18.06 9.26 -6.85
CA ASP A 30 -19.45 9.72 -6.85
C ASP A 30 -19.70 10.83 -5.79
N GLY A 31 -18.73 11.67 -5.49
CA GLY A 31 -18.83 12.77 -4.52
C GLY A 31 -18.61 12.36 -3.06
N VAL A 32 -18.25 11.10 -2.80
CA VAL A 32 -18.02 10.61 -1.43
C VAL A 32 -16.54 10.33 -1.21
N GLU A 33 -15.94 11.05 -0.25
CA GLU A 33 -14.56 10.83 0.19
C GLU A 33 -14.48 9.74 1.26
N HIS A 34 -13.47 8.89 1.14
CA HIS A 34 -13.09 7.90 2.14
C HIS A 34 -11.61 8.04 2.49
N ARG A 35 -11.25 7.82 3.73
CA ARG A 35 -9.86 7.67 4.11
C ARG A 35 -9.31 6.39 3.44
N LEU A 36 -8.33 6.53 2.55
CA LEU A 36 -7.84 5.40 1.73
C LEU A 36 -7.17 4.32 2.59
N ILE A 37 -6.34 4.76 3.57
CA ILE A 37 -5.63 3.87 4.50
C ILE A 37 -6.09 4.18 5.93
N PRO A 38 -7.15 3.52 6.44
CA PRO A 38 -7.70 3.84 7.76
C PRO A 38 -6.88 3.28 8.93
N GLY A 39 -5.94 2.36 8.69
CA GLY A 39 -5.11 1.74 9.72
C GLY A 39 -4.10 0.76 9.15
N ALA A 40 -3.38 0.09 10.04
CA ALA A 40 -2.34 -0.86 9.71
C ALA A 40 -2.55 -2.20 10.43
N PHE A 41 -2.42 -3.30 9.69
CA PHE A 41 -2.12 -4.62 10.23
C PHE A 41 -0.62 -4.84 10.26
N GLY A 42 -0.10 -5.50 11.29
CA GLY A 42 1.32 -5.80 11.32
C GLY A 42 1.70 -6.87 12.33
N ILE A 43 2.67 -7.68 11.95
CA ILE A 43 3.40 -8.56 12.85
C ILE A 43 4.85 -8.10 12.81
N PHE A 44 5.24 -7.36 13.85
CA PHE A 44 6.58 -6.83 13.94
C PHE A 44 7.56 -7.91 14.40
N GLY A 45 8.76 -7.83 13.84
CA GLY A 45 9.94 -8.49 14.30
C GLY A 45 11.10 -7.50 14.30
N HIS A 46 12.33 -7.98 14.39
CA HIS A 46 13.52 -7.11 14.37
C HIS A 46 13.58 -6.23 13.11
N GLY A 47 13.03 -6.68 11.99
CA GLY A 47 13.10 -5.98 10.71
C GLY A 47 12.31 -4.68 10.64
N ASN A 48 11.25 -4.51 11.42
CA ASN A 48 10.39 -3.31 11.30
C ASN A 48 9.83 -2.77 12.62
N VAL A 49 10.15 -3.37 13.78
CA VAL A 49 9.65 -2.87 15.07
C VAL A 49 10.19 -1.49 15.40
N ALA A 50 11.50 -1.25 15.18
CA ALA A 50 12.16 0.03 15.45
C ALA A 50 11.91 1.10 14.36
N GLY A 51 11.35 0.72 13.23
CA GLY A 51 10.97 1.64 12.15
C GLY A 51 9.47 1.86 12.12
N ILE A 52 8.77 1.10 11.28
CA ILE A 52 7.31 1.22 11.06
C ILE A 52 6.53 1.03 12.37
N GLY A 53 6.91 0.07 13.23
CA GLY A 53 6.23 -0.19 14.48
C GLY A 53 6.27 1.02 15.43
N GLN A 54 7.45 1.60 15.62
CA GLN A 54 7.62 2.80 16.43
C GLN A 54 6.89 4.01 15.84
N ALA A 55 6.92 4.18 14.52
CA ALA A 55 6.23 5.28 13.84
C ALA A 55 4.70 5.17 13.98
N LEU A 56 4.12 3.96 13.91
CA LEU A 56 2.70 3.72 14.16
C LEU A 56 2.33 4.04 15.61
N LEU A 57 3.11 3.56 16.58
CA LEU A 57 2.88 3.87 17.98
C LEU A 57 2.93 5.38 18.26
N GLN A 58 3.93 6.06 17.71
CA GLN A 58 4.04 7.53 17.87
C GLN A 58 2.83 8.25 17.25
N ASN A 59 2.40 7.83 16.06
CA ASN A 59 1.24 8.42 15.39
C ASN A 59 -0.07 8.19 16.16
N GLU A 60 -0.20 7.07 16.89
CA GLU A 60 -1.36 6.76 17.71
C GLU A 60 -1.40 7.61 18.99
N ILE A 61 -0.27 7.72 19.71
CA ILE A 61 -0.21 8.41 21.02
C ILE A 61 -0.02 9.92 20.92
N ALA A 62 0.60 10.40 19.83
CA ALA A 62 0.89 11.81 19.59
C ALA A 62 0.74 12.15 18.09
N PRO A 63 -0.48 12.07 17.55
CA PRO A 63 -0.72 12.44 16.16
C PRO A 63 -0.39 13.91 15.93
N VAL A 64 0.02 14.24 14.72
CA VAL A 64 0.19 15.65 14.32
C VAL A 64 -1.18 16.32 14.36
N GLU A 65 -1.25 17.54 14.89
CA GLU A 65 -2.51 18.28 15.01
C GLU A 65 -3.22 18.41 13.65
N GLY A 66 -4.49 18.06 13.62
CA GLY A 66 -5.32 18.07 12.41
C GLY A 66 -5.13 16.84 11.49
N GLU A 67 -4.23 15.90 11.82
CA GLU A 67 -4.05 14.64 11.12
C GLU A 67 -4.78 13.49 11.84
N ASN A 68 -5.23 12.49 11.07
CA ASN A 68 -5.91 11.33 11.65
C ASN A 68 -4.88 10.25 12.03
N PRO A 69 -4.96 9.68 13.25
CA PRO A 69 -4.10 8.57 13.62
C PRO A 69 -4.36 7.33 12.76
N MET A 70 -3.33 6.52 12.57
CA MET A 70 -3.40 5.21 11.94
C MET A 70 -3.38 4.12 13.02
N PRO A 71 -4.53 3.60 13.46
CA PRO A 71 -4.57 2.55 14.46
C PRO A 71 -3.86 1.29 13.98
N TYR A 72 -3.13 0.68 14.89
CA TYR A 72 -2.43 -0.58 14.68
C TYR A 72 -3.25 -1.75 15.19
N ILE A 73 -3.35 -2.80 14.40
CA ILE A 73 -4.04 -4.05 14.73
C ILE A 73 -3.06 -5.21 14.54
N MET A 74 -2.83 -5.99 15.62
CA MET A 74 -1.97 -7.17 15.57
C MET A 74 -2.79 -8.40 15.13
N PRO A 75 -2.54 -8.97 13.95
CA PRO A 75 -3.19 -10.19 13.48
C PRO A 75 -2.51 -11.46 14.04
N ARG A 76 -3.02 -12.64 13.68
CA ARG A 76 -2.47 -13.91 14.13
C ARG A 76 -1.33 -14.43 13.26
N ASN A 77 -1.31 -14.07 11.97
CA ASN A 77 -0.22 -14.37 11.04
C ASN A 77 -0.23 -13.42 9.85
N GLU A 78 0.86 -13.37 9.12
CA GLU A 78 1.09 -12.39 8.05
C GLU A 78 0.23 -12.68 6.80
N GLN A 79 -0.07 -13.93 6.50
CA GLN A 79 -0.99 -14.27 5.41
C GLN A 79 -2.41 -13.81 5.74
N GLY A 80 -2.86 -14.08 6.97
CA GLY A 80 -4.19 -13.70 7.45
C GLY A 80 -4.44 -12.20 7.41
N GLN A 81 -3.43 -11.37 7.73
CA GLN A 81 -3.57 -9.91 7.65
C GLN A 81 -3.82 -9.43 6.21
N VAL A 82 -3.13 -10.01 5.23
CA VAL A 82 -3.32 -9.62 3.83
C VAL A 82 -4.70 -10.05 3.32
N HIS A 83 -5.16 -11.24 3.71
CA HIS A 83 -6.53 -11.68 3.40
C HIS A 83 -7.59 -10.80 4.07
N ALA A 84 -7.37 -10.36 5.32
CA ALA A 84 -8.27 -9.43 6.01
C ALA A 84 -8.31 -8.06 5.30
N ALA A 85 -7.16 -7.52 4.91
CA ALA A 85 -7.09 -6.29 4.13
C ALA A 85 -7.80 -6.41 2.77
N ALA A 86 -7.63 -7.53 2.07
CA ALA A 86 -8.32 -7.79 0.81
C ALA A 86 -9.85 -7.93 0.99
N ALA A 87 -10.29 -8.59 2.06
CA ALA A 87 -11.71 -8.69 2.39
C ALA A 87 -12.30 -7.31 2.72
N PHE A 88 -11.61 -6.51 3.53
CA PHE A 88 -12.00 -5.15 3.84
C PHE A 88 -12.13 -4.28 2.58
N ALA A 89 -11.13 -4.33 1.69
CA ALA A 89 -11.18 -3.58 0.44
C ALA A 89 -12.35 -4.01 -0.46
N LYS A 90 -12.71 -5.30 -0.48
CA LYS A 90 -13.92 -5.78 -1.18
C LYS A 90 -15.19 -5.20 -0.57
N THR A 91 -15.32 -5.22 0.75
CA THR A 91 -16.53 -4.75 1.46
C THR A 91 -16.70 -3.23 1.39
N THR A 92 -15.62 -2.49 1.21
CA THR A 92 -15.61 -1.03 1.00
C THR A 92 -15.61 -0.63 -0.48
N ASN A 93 -15.99 -1.54 -1.37
CA ASN A 93 -16.06 -1.31 -2.81
C ASN A 93 -14.74 -0.78 -3.40
N ARG A 94 -13.60 -1.24 -2.86
CA ARG A 94 -12.23 -0.85 -3.24
C ARG A 94 -11.86 0.61 -2.96
N MET A 95 -12.66 1.31 -2.15
CA MET A 95 -12.38 2.70 -1.78
C MET A 95 -11.39 2.82 -0.63
N GLN A 96 -11.17 1.75 0.12
CA GLN A 96 -10.30 1.71 1.28
C GLN A 96 -9.51 0.41 1.33
N THR A 97 -8.31 0.45 1.91
CA THR A 97 -7.51 -0.73 2.23
C THR A 97 -6.69 -0.51 3.48
N TYR A 98 -6.27 -1.58 4.15
CA TYR A 98 -5.30 -1.50 5.23
C TYR A 98 -3.87 -1.61 4.69
N MET A 99 -2.94 -0.91 5.35
CA MET A 99 -1.52 -1.20 5.25
C MET A 99 -1.24 -2.53 5.96
N CYS A 100 -0.46 -3.41 5.35
CA CYS A 100 0.02 -4.65 5.96
C CYS A 100 1.54 -4.62 6.05
N THR A 101 2.08 -4.83 7.24
CA THR A 101 3.53 -4.88 7.43
C THR A 101 3.96 -6.15 8.14
N ALA A 102 5.14 -6.64 7.85
CA ALA A 102 5.69 -7.85 8.43
C ALA A 102 7.21 -7.72 8.62
N SER A 103 7.74 -8.54 9.51
CA SER A 103 9.17 -8.71 9.66
C SER A 103 9.81 -9.19 8.37
N ILE A 104 11.12 -9.22 8.35
CA ILE A 104 11.95 -9.68 7.23
C ILE A 104 11.88 -11.21 7.05
N GLY A 105 12.30 -11.70 5.90
CA GLY A 105 12.50 -13.11 5.62
C GLY A 105 11.20 -13.91 5.65
N PRO A 106 11.07 -14.95 6.50
CA PRO A 106 9.88 -15.79 6.55
C PRO A 106 8.59 -15.03 6.83
N GLY A 107 8.63 -13.99 7.66
CA GLY A 107 7.48 -13.13 7.93
C GLY A 107 6.99 -12.42 6.67
N SER A 108 7.90 -11.79 5.92
CA SER A 108 7.59 -11.18 4.62
C SER A 108 7.01 -12.19 3.64
N LEU A 109 7.68 -13.34 3.47
CA LEU A 109 7.27 -14.38 2.51
C LEU A 109 5.86 -14.90 2.78
N ASN A 110 5.43 -14.94 4.04
CA ASN A 110 4.09 -15.38 4.39
C ASN A 110 2.98 -14.45 3.86
N MET A 111 3.29 -13.23 3.43
CA MET A 111 2.33 -12.31 2.78
C MET A 111 2.15 -12.56 1.28
N VAL A 112 3.04 -13.29 0.62
CA VAL A 112 3.08 -13.45 -0.85
C VAL A 112 1.79 -14.06 -1.40
N VAL A 113 1.23 -15.07 -0.75
CA VAL A 113 -0.03 -15.70 -1.16
C VAL A 113 -1.20 -14.71 -1.13
N GLY A 114 -1.26 -13.88 -0.09
CA GLY A 114 -2.26 -12.82 0.01
C GLY A 114 -2.10 -11.75 -1.08
N ALA A 115 -0.86 -11.38 -1.42
CA ALA A 115 -0.56 -10.47 -2.52
C ALA A 115 -1.06 -11.04 -3.87
N ALA A 116 -0.78 -12.31 -4.14
CA ALA A 116 -1.26 -13.01 -5.33
C ALA A 116 -2.79 -12.99 -5.44
N LEU A 117 -3.49 -13.28 -4.33
CA LEU A 117 -4.95 -13.23 -4.26
C LEU A 117 -5.46 -11.82 -4.56
N ALA A 118 -4.90 -10.79 -3.94
CA ALA A 118 -5.31 -9.40 -4.15
C ALA A 118 -5.13 -8.98 -5.62
N THR A 119 -4.00 -9.32 -6.22
CA THR A 119 -3.69 -8.99 -7.62
C THR A 119 -4.60 -9.72 -8.60
N THR A 120 -4.83 -11.03 -8.40
CA THR A 120 -5.73 -11.83 -9.25
C THR A 120 -7.17 -11.28 -9.20
N ASN A 121 -7.62 -10.83 -8.03
CA ASN A 121 -8.96 -10.29 -7.83
C ASN A 121 -9.07 -8.78 -8.11
N ARG A 122 -7.99 -8.11 -8.48
CA ARG A 122 -7.94 -6.64 -8.67
C ARG A 122 -8.50 -5.90 -7.44
N VAL A 123 -7.98 -6.24 -6.27
CA VAL A 123 -8.36 -5.65 -4.98
C VAL A 123 -7.16 -4.90 -4.42
N PRO A 124 -7.29 -3.62 -4.07
CA PRO A 124 -6.17 -2.86 -3.54
C PRO A 124 -5.72 -3.40 -2.17
N VAL A 125 -4.43 -3.68 -2.04
CA VAL A 125 -3.78 -4.02 -0.77
C VAL A 125 -2.39 -3.40 -0.75
N LEU A 126 -2.03 -2.75 0.35
CA LEU A 126 -0.74 -2.08 0.50
C LEU A 126 0.16 -2.87 1.46
N LEU A 127 1.30 -3.33 0.95
CA LEU A 127 2.24 -4.19 1.68
C LEU A 127 3.57 -3.47 1.92
N PHE A 128 4.04 -3.52 3.16
CA PHE A 128 5.35 -3.03 3.59
C PHE A 128 6.13 -4.17 4.27
N PRO A 129 6.67 -5.13 3.51
CA PRO A 129 7.62 -6.08 4.08
C PRO A 129 8.91 -5.36 4.48
N SER A 130 9.50 -5.73 5.61
CA SER A 130 10.87 -5.33 5.90
C SER A 130 11.83 -6.02 4.93
N ASP A 131 13.01 -5.43 4.71
CA ASP A 131 14.01 -5.98 3.79
C ASP A 131 15.40 -5.97 4.43
N GLN A 132 16.36 -6.61 3.77
CA GLN A 132 17.75 -6.63 4.16
C GLN A 132 18.31 -5.21 4.33
N PHE A 133 19.36 -5.07 5.12
CA PHE A 133 20.05 -3.79 5.26
C PHE A 133 20.54 -3.29 3.89
N ALA A 134 20.11 -2.10 3.49
CA ALA A 134 20.56 -1.48 2.24
C ALA A 134 22.05 -1.25 2.24
N SER A 135 22.66 -0.99 3.41
CA SER A 135 24.12 -0.84 3.59
C SER A 135 24.89 -2.15 3.48
N ARG A 136 24.25 -3.31 3.69
CA ARG A 136 24.86 -4.65 3.67
C ARG A 136 25.99 -4.88 4.69
N ILE A 137 26.26 -3.89 5.56
CA ILE A 137 27.39 -3.94 6.52
C ILE A 137 27.16 -5.00 7.61
N PRO A 138 25.97 -5.15 8.21
CA PRO A 138 25.75 -6.08 9.31
C PRO A 138 25.47 -7.52 8.90
N ASP A 139 25.55 -7.87 7.61
CA ASP A 139 25.27 -9.23 7.15
C ASP A 139 26.28 -10.26 7.67
N PRO A 140 25.82 -11.48 8.05
CA PRO A 140 24.44 -11.95 8.07
C PRO A 140 23.65 -11.45 9.29
N VAL A 141 22.35 -11.19 9.09
CA VAL A 141 21.42 -10.78 10.15
C VAL A 141 20.30 -11.81 10.29
N LEU A 142 19.74 -11.94 11.49
CA LEU A 142 18.67 -12.87 11.81
C LEU A 142 17.55 -12.83 10.75
N GLN A 143 17.25 -13.98 10.14
CA GLN A 143 16.13 -14.19 9.19
C GLN A 143 16.17 -13.37 7.89
N GLN A 144 17.28 -12.74 7.55
CA GLN A 144 17.34 -11.97 6.29
C GLN A 144 17.42 -12.85 5.04
N LEU A 145 17.90 -14.08 5.16
CA LEU A 145 18.02 -15.04 4.06
C LEU A 145 18.91 -14.49 2.92
N GLU A 146 20.10 -14.05 3.28
CA GLU A 146 21.09 -13.51 2.34
C GLU A 146 21.46 -14.58 1.30
N ASP A 147 21.58 -14.15 0.04
CA ASP A 147 22.10 -14.99 -1.03
C ASP A 147 23.60 -14.72 -1.21
N PRO A 148 24.47 -15.71 -0.94
CA PRO A 148 25.91 -15.50 -1.09
C PRO A 148 26.37 -15.34 -2.55
N THR A 149 25.48 -15.63 -3.51
CA THR A 149 25.81 -15.54 -4.95
C THR A 149 25.46 -14.17 -5.55
N THR A 150 24.59 -13.41 -4.91
CA THR A 150 24.18 -12.07 -5.34
C THR A 150 23.78 -11.18 -4.17
N LEU A 151 24.17 -9.92 -4.24
CA LEU A 151 23.80 -8.91 -3.24
C LEU A 151 22.61 -8.04 -3.68
N GLU A 152 22.01 -8.32 -4.84
CA GLU A 152 20.91 -7.52 -5.40
C GLU A 152 19.54 -8.14 -5.14
N VAL A 153 19.49 -9.46 -5.00
CA VAL A 153 18.24 -10.22 -4.79
C VAL A 153 17.99 -10.40 -3.30
N THR A 154 16.77 -10.10 -2.87
CA THR A 154 16.29 -10.44 -1.53
C THR A 154 15.04 -11.33 -1.64
N VAL A 155 14.61 -11.93 -0.54
CA VAL A 155 13.38 -12.74 -0.51
C VAL A 155 12.15 -11.93 -0.95
N ASN A 156 12.16 -10.61 -0.80
CA ASN A 156 11.08 -9.75 -1.22
C ASN A 156 10.93 -9.65 -2.74
N ASP A 157 11.91 -10.09 -3.52
CA ASP A 157 11.75 -10.21 -4.98
C ASP A 157 10.65 -11.22 -5.38
N CYS A 158 10.25 -12.11 -4.46
CA CYS A 158 9.08 -12.98 -4.63
C CYS A 158 7.76 -12.20 -4.78
N PHE A 159 7.70 -10.95 -4.35
CA PHE A 159 6.52 -10.10 -4.55
C PHE A 159 6.40 -9.54 -5.97
N ARG A 160 7.49 -9.47 -6.74
CA ARG A 160 7.48 -8.87 -8.10
C ARG A 160 6.42 -9.48 -9.02
N PRO A 161 6.33 -10.81 -9.18
CA PRO A 161 5.34 -11.41 -10.07
C PRO A 161 3.90 -11.35 -9.55
N VAL A 162 3.70 -11.05 -8.28
CA VAL A 162 2.37 -11.05 -7.63
C VAL A 162 1.87 -9.66 -7.26
N SER A 163 2.65 -8.61 -7.53
CA SER A 163 2.29 -7.21 -7.26
C SER A 163 2.04 -6.43 -8.54
N ARG A 164 1.10 -5.49 -8.51
CA ARG A 164 0.87 -4.52 -9.59
C ARG A 164 1.87 -3.37 -9.58
N PHE A 165 2.45 -3.10 -8.42
CA PHE A 165 3.57 -2.20 -8.24
C PHE A 165 4.49 -2.77 -7.17
N PHE A 166 5.76 -2.80 -7.45
CA PHE A 166 6.82 -3.21 -6.52
C PHE A 166 7.93 -2.17 -6.54
N ASP A 167 8.36 -1.76 -5.35
CA ASP A 167 9.56 -0.95 -5.20
C ASP A 167 10.33 -1.35 -3.94
N ARG A 168 11.62 -0.97 -3.87
CA ARG A 168 12.49 -1.16 -2.72
C ARG A 168 13.14 0.18 -2.39
N ILE A 169 12.93 0.66 -1.18
CA ILE A 169 13.40 1.98 -0.74
C ILE A 169 14.79 1.83 -0.15
N ASN A 170 15.80 1.93 -0.98
CA ASN A 170 17.20 1.86 -0.55
C ASN A 170 17.74 3.21 -0.07
N ARG A 171 17.03 4.30 -0.30
CA ARG A 171 17.38 5.67 0.10
C ARG A 171 16.12 6.47 0.39
N PRO A 172 16.14 7.40 1.36
CA PRO A 172 14.97 8.18 1.76
C PRO A 172 14.25 8.87 0.60
N GLU A 173 15.00 9.48 -0.34
CA GLU A 173 14.43 10.26 -1.44
C GLU A 173 13.51 9.45 -2.36
N GLN A 174 13.73 8.14 -2.44
CA GLN A 174 12.92 7.23 -3.27
C GLN A 174 11.49 7.07 -2.74
N LEU A 175 11.25 7.36 -1.45
CA LEU A 175 9.94 7.20 -0.85
C LEU A 175 8.87 8.08 -1.52
N ILE A 176 9.21 9.31 -1.89
CA ILE A 176 8.25 10.27 -2.47
C ILE A 176 7.63 9.73 -3.75
N PRO A 177 8.40 9.45 -4.83
CA PRO A 177 7.83 8.93 -6.07
C PRO A 177 7.20 7.54 -5.87
N SER A 178 7.75 6.71 -4.99
CA SER A 178 7.23 5.37 -4.73
C SER A 178 5.83 5.41 -4.11
N LEU A 179 5.62 6.20 -3.06
CA LEU A 179 4.30 6.32 -2.43
C LEU A 179 3.26 6.96 -3.34
N LEU A 180 3.64 7.96 -4.14
CA LEU A 180 2.73 8.57 -5.12
C LEU A 180 2.30 7.55 -6.19
N ASN A 181 3.22 6.73 -6.70
CA ASN A 181 2.88 5.64 -7.62
C ASN A 181 2.04 4.54 -6.95
N ALA A 182 2.33 4.21 -5.70
CA ALA A 182 1.54 3.27 -4.91
C ALA A 182 0.07 3.71 -4.84
N MET A 183 -0.18 4.97 -4.48
CA MET A 183 -1.55 5.52 -4.40
C MET A 183 -2.24 5.47 -5.77
N ARG A 184 -1.54 5.84 -6.84
CA ARG A 184 -2.08 5.78 -8.21
C ARG A 184 -2.54 4.36 -8.57
N VAL A 185 -1.76 3.33 -8.23
CA VAL A 185 -2.12 1.94 -8.52
C VAL A 185 -3.26 1.45 -7.63
N LEU A 186 -3.23 1.78 -6.33
CA LEU A 186 -4.29 1.37 -5.39
C LEU A 186 -5.66 1.96 -5.77
N THR A 187 -5.69 3.13 -6.40
CA THR A 187 -6.92 3.82 -6.78
C THR A 187 -7.31 3.66 -8.25
N ASP A 188 -6.56 2.86 -9.02
CA ASP A 188 -6.91 2.55 -10.39
C ASP A 188 -8.05 1.53 -10.44
N PRO A 189 -9.17 1.81 -11.17
CA PRO A 189 -10.33 0.92 -11.19
C PRO A 189 -10.09 -0.40 -11.93
N ALA A 190 -9.12 -0.46 -12.85
CA ALA A 190 -8.85 -1.60 -13.70
C ALA A 190 -7.57 -2.36 -13.32
N GLU A 191 -6.49 -1.62 -13.00
CA GLU A 191 -5.15 -2.17 -12.80
C GLU A 191 -4.75 -2.28 -11.32
N THR A 192 -5.67 -2.02 -10.40
CA THR A 192 -5.40 -2.20 -8.96
C THR A 192 -5.11 -3.66 -8.59
N GLY A 193 -4.43 -3.84 -7.48
CA GLY A 193 -4.02 -5.12 -6.91
C GLY A 193 -3.11 -4.90 -5.72
N ALA A 194 -2.26 -5.88 -5.41
CA ALA A 194 -1.24 -5.72 -4.40
C ALA A 194 -0.19 -4.68 -4.84
N VAL A 195 0.11 -3.77 -3.95
CA VAL A 195 1.23 -2.82 -4.03
C VAL A 195 2.22 -3.18 -2.94
N THR A 196 3.46 -3.47 -3.30
CA THR A 196 4.49 -3.85 -2.34
C THR A 196 5.63 -2.84 -2.37
N ILE A 197 5.95 -2.28 -1.21
CA ILE A 197 7.10 -1.41 -1.00
C ILE A 197 7.99 -2.05 0.07
N ALA A 198 9.06 -2.66 -0.36
CA ALA A 198 10.04 -3.28 0.52
C ALA A 198 10.90 -2.20 1.19
N MET A 199 11.02 -2.29 2.52
CA MET A 199 11.72 -1.27 3.31
C MET A 199 12.88 -1.87 4.09
N PRO A 200 14.13 -1.70 3.62
CA PRO A 200 15.32 -2.09 4.35
C PRO A 200 15.32 -1.56 5.78
N GLN A 201 15.77 -2.40 6.70
CA GLN A 201 15.68 -2.15 8.14
C GLN A 201 16.41 -0.86 8.56
N ASP A 202 17.60 -0.62 8.02
CA ASP A 202 18.39 0.58 8.27
C ASP A 202 17.75 1.85 7.71
N VAL A 203 17.21 1.77 6.49
CA VAL A 203 16.58 2.92 5.82
C VAL A 203 15.30 3.38 6.54
N GLN A 204 14.56 2.47 7.19
CA GLN A 204 13.38 2.85 7.96
C GLN A 204 13.69 3.88 9.05
N ALA A 205 14.87 3.77 9.66
CA ALA A 205 15.34 4.65 10.74
C ALA A 205 16.12 5.88 10.24
N GLU A 206 16.45 5.93 8.96
CA GLU A 206 17.21 7.04 8.38
C GLU A 206 16.38 8.32 8.37
N ALA A 207 16.94 9.43 8.86
CA ALA A 207 16.28 10.73 8.92
C ALA A 207 16.54 11.53 7.64
N PHE A 208 15.51 12.20 7.15
CA PHE A 208 15.57 13.04 5.96
C PHE A 208 14.74 14.32 6.16
N ASP A 209 15.07 15.39 5.43
CA ASP A 209 14.34 16.65 5.48
C ASP A 209 13.24 16.64 4.39
N TRP A 210 12.06 16.23 4.80
CA TRP A 210 10.90 16.02 3.91
C TRP A 210 10.21 17.33 3.60
N PRO A 211 9.86 17.62 2.34
CA PRO A 211 9.04 18.78 2.01
C PRO A 211 7.64 18.63 2.65
N LEU A 212 7.15 19.66 3.33
CA LEU A 212 5.82 19.65 3.95
C LEU A 212 4.70 19.37 2.96
N GLU A 213 4.85 19.81 1.71
CA GLU A 213 3.94 19.52 0.58
C GLU A 213 3.71 17.99 0.39
N PHE A 214 4.68 17.16 0.75
CA PHE A 214 4.55 15.69 0.66
C PHE A 214 3.43 15.17 1.56
N PHE A 215 3.18 15.79 2.69
CA PHE A 215 2.20 15.34 3.69
C PHE A 215 0.82 15.97 3.57
N ARG A 216 0.59 16.83 2.57
CA ARG A 216 -0.73 17.43 2.36
C ARG A 216 -1.81 16.36 2.16
N LYS A 217 -3.05 16.66 2.55
CA LYS A 217 -4.22 15.85 2.18
C LYS A 217 -4.29 15.74 0.65
N ARG A 218 -4.40 14.51 0.15
CA ARG A 218 -4.66 14.23 -1.27
C ARG A 218 -5.91 13.40 -1.41
N VAL A 219 -6.74 13.78 -2.38
CA VAL A 219 -7.93 13.03 -2.76
C VAL A 219 -7.70 12.40 -4.13
N TRP A 220 -7.73 11.09 -4.17
CA TRP A 220 -7.53 10.28 -5.38
C TRP A 220 -8.89 9.90 -5.95
N HIS A 221 -9.21 10.42 -7.12
CA HIS A 221 -10.49 10.14 -7.78
C HIS A 221 -10.48 8.78 -8.47
N VAL A 222 -11.30 7.86 -7.97
CA VAL A 222 -11.49 6.53 -8.58
C VAL A 222 -12.48 6.66 -9.73
N ARG A 223 -11.93 6.75 -10.94
CA ARG A 223 -12.70 7.06 -12.15
C ARG A 223 -13.65 5.91 -12.53
N ARG A 224 -14.78 6.28 -13.09
CA ARG A 224 -15.65 5.37 -13.86
C ARG A 224 -15.35 5.60 -15.34
N PRO A 225 -14.70 4.63 -16.05
CA PRO A 225 -14.45 4.76 -17.49
C PRO A 225 -15.78 4.91 -18.26
N ALA A 226 -15.83 5.86 -19.18
CA ALA A 226 -16.96 5.99 -20.07
C ALA A 226 -17.08 4.77 -21.01
N VAL A 227 -18.32 4.33 -21.27
CA VAL A 227 -18.55 3.23 -22.20
C VAL A 227 -18.43 3.75 -23.63
N GLU A 228 -17.68 3.06 -24.49
CA GLU A 228 -17.64 3.35 -25.92
C GLU A 228 -19.04 3.13 -26.53
N LYS A 229 -19.57 4.15 -27.24
CA LYS A 229 -20.93 4.16 -27.77
C LYS A 229 -21.22 2.95 -28.66
N ALA A 230 -20.33 2.63 -29.59
CA ALA A 230 -20.52 1.49 -30.51
C ALA A 230 -20.51 0.14 -29.78
N ALA A 231 -19.72 -0.02 -28.72
CA ALA A 231 -19.72 -1.22 -27.89
C ALA A 231 -21.04 -1.35 -27.11
N LEU A 232 -21.55 -0.24 -26.56
CA LEU A 232 -22.84 -0.20 -25.88
C LEU A 232 -24.00 -0.58 -26.83
N GLU A 233 -24.03 -0.01 -28.03
CA GLU A 233 -25.06 -0.30 -29.03
C GLU A 233 -25.07 -1.79 -29.42
N ARG A 234 -23.89 -2.39 -29.64
CA ARG A 234 -23.75 -3.84 -29.90
C ARG A 234 -24.25 -4.69 -28.72
N ALA A 235 -23.93 -4.32 -27.50
CA ALA A 235 -24.38 -5.03 -26.30
C ALA A 235 -25.91 -4.95 -26.14
N VAL A 236 -26.46 -3.75 -26.28
CA VAL A 236 -27.95 -3.51 -26.21
C VAL A 236 -28.65 -4.32 -27.27
N ALA A 237 -28.19 -4.34 -28.52
CA ALA A 237 -28.78 -5.12 -29.58
C ALA A 237 -28.83 -6.63 -29.26
N LYS A 238 -27.74 -7.19 -28.72
CA LYS A 238 -27.69 -8.60 -28.29
C LYS A 238 -28.64 -8.89 -27.13
N ILE A 239 -28.72 -8.03 -26.13
CA ILE A 239 -29.59 -8.20 -24.97
C ILE A 239 -31.06 -8.16 -25.43
N ARG A 240 -31.43 -7.21 -26.29
CA ARG A 240 -32.80 -7.10 -26.83
C ARG A 240 -33.22 -8.28 -27.70
N ALA A 241 -32.29 -8.87 -28.44
CA ALA A 241 -32.55 -10.05 -29.28
C ALA A 241 -32.63 -11.36 -28.48
N ALA A 242 -32.14 -11.39 -27.25
CA ALA A 242 -32.12 -12.60 -26.44
C ALA A 242 -33.51 -12.94 -25.89
N LYS A 243 -33.91 -14.20 -26.02
CA LYS A 243 -35.14 -14.72 -25.42
C LYS A 243 -35.04 -14.97 -23.92
N ARG A 244 -33.85 -15.32 -23.44
CA ARG A 244 -33.58 -15.66 -22.03
C ARG A 244 -32.21 -15.12 -21.63
N PRO A 245 -32.04 -13.78 -21.48
CA PRO A 245 -30.76 -13.20 -21.11
C PRO A 245 -30.35 -13.58 -19.68
N LEU A 246 -29.09 -13.95 -19.48
CA LEU A 246 -28.45 -14.12 -18.17
C LEU A 246 -27.40 -13.03 -18.01
N VAL A 247 -27.44 -12.31 -16.90
CA VAL A 247 -26.45 -11.30 -16.54
C VAL A 247 -25.67 -11.77 -15.32
N ILE A 248 -24.34 -11.86 -15.45
CA ILE A 248 -23.44 -12.13 -14.34
C ILE A 248 -22.76 -10.82 -13.97
N SER A 249 -23.09 -10.28 -12.78
CA SER A 249 -22.53 -9.04 -12.26
C SER A 249 -21.32 -9.37 -11.39
N GLY A 250 -20.20 -8.75 -11.68
CA GLY A 250 -18.95 -8.93 -10.95
C GLY A 250 -18.38 -7.60 -10.42
N GLY A 251 -17.18 -7.64 -9.82
CA GLY A 251 -16.52 -6.45 -9.25
C GLY A 251 -16.24 -5.31 -10.25
N GLY A 252 -16.34 -5.54 -11.55
CA GLY A 252 -16.25 -4.49 -12.58
C GLY A 252 -17.51 -3.66 -12.77
N THR A 253 -18.61 -4.00 -12.08
CA THR A 253 -19.89 -3.27 -12.15
C THR A 253 -20.12 -2.31 -10.97
N ILE A 254 -19.16 -2.23 -10.04
CA ILE A 254 -19.21 -1.39 -8.85
C ILE A 254 -18.71 0.01 -9.14
#